data_d8df833f5646da2bfb4da6d0967c0ff6
#
_entry.id   d8df833f5646da2bfb4da6d0967c0ff6
#
_cell.length_a   1.000
_cell.length_b   1.000
_cell.length_c   1.000
_cell.angle_alpha   90.00
_cell.angle_beta   90.00
_cell.angle_gamma   90.00
#
_symmetry.space_group_name_H-M   'P 1'
#
loop_
_entity.id
_entity.type
_entity.pdbx_description
1 polymer ?
#
loop_
_entity_poly.entity_id
_entity_poly.type
_entity_poly.pdbx_seq_one_letter_code
_entity_poly.pdbx_strand_id
1 'polypeptide(L)'
;MDSSTFVPKRALVTGITGQDGSYLAEFLINIGYVVHGIKRRSSQLNTQRIDALYDKYSESGQLVLHYGDLTDSTNLVKIVQQVKPDEVYNLGAQSHVQVSFEMPEYTSDVDGMGTLRLLEAIRICGLEKTTRFYQASTSELFGKIREIPQKITTPFHPRSPYAVAKMFAYWMVVNYREAYGMFACNGILFNHESPLRGETFVTRKITRGLARVKLGKQKCLYLGNMDAKRDWGHARDYVEAMWKMLQTETPEDFVIATGVQYSVKDFVDETCKALGLPIEWQGKAKACGRNPSTGEVFVAVNPRYYRPAEVETLLGDATEAKEKLGWTPRTSFSELVREMALSDLESASKE
;
A
#
# COMPACT_ATOMS: atom_id res chain seq x y z
N MET A 1 37.38 5.07 26.37
CA MET A 1 36.14 5.56 25.71
C MET A 1 35.96 4.70 24.48
N ASP A 2 35.13 3.69 24.63
CA ASP A 2 34.89 2.70 23.56
C ASP A 2 34.01 3.36 22.49
N SER A 3 34.62 3.84 21.45
CA SER A 3 33.89 4.29 20.26
C SER A 3 33.43 3.04 19.50
N SER A 4 32.38 2.40 20.01
CA SER A 4 31.66 1.44 19.19
C SER A 4 31.19 2.19 17.92
N THR A 5 31.86 1.96 16.81
CA THR A 5 31.45 2.48 15.50
C THR A 5 30.03 1.96 15.24
N PHE A 6 29.05 2.87 15.35
CA PHE A 6 27.66 2.57 15.04
C PHE A 6 27.60 2.14 13.57
N VAL A 7 27.36 0.86 13.32
CA VAL A 7 27.14 0.34 11.97
C VAL A 7 25.65 0.47 11.69
N PRO A 8 25.25 1.32 10.72
CA PRO A 8 23.84 1.47 10.40
C PRO A 8 23.24 0.17 9.86
N LYS A 9 22.01 -0.16 10.29
CA LYS A 9 21.26 -1.28 9.72
C LYS A 9 21.00 -1.06 8.23
N ARG A 10 21.00 -2.14 7.47
CA ARG A 10 20.69 -2.16 6.03
C ARG A 10 19.29 -2.72 5.80
N ALA A 11 18.45 -1.92 5.18
CA ALA A 11 17.11 -2.34 4.77
C ALA A 11 17.06 -2.57 3.26
N LEU A 12 16.53 -3.70 2.81
CA LEU A 12 16.22 -3.97 1.42
C LEU A 12 14.72 -3.82 1.20
N VAL A 13 14.32 -2.89 0.33
CA VAL A 13 12.92 -2.57 0.05
C VAL A 13 12.58 -2.90 -1.39
N THR A 14 11.71 -3.87 -1.62
CA THR A 14 11.09 -4.08 -2.93
C THR A 14 9.92 -3.13 -3.13
N GLY A 15 9.63 -2.73 -4.37
CA GLY A 15 8.55 -1.76 -4.61
C GLY A 15 8.84 -0.35 -4.08
N ILE A 16 10.13 0.02 -3.95
CA ILE A 16 10.55 1.31 -3.40
C ILE A 16 10.01 2.51 -4.17
N THR A 17 9.68 2.35 -5.44
CA THR A 17 9.10 3.40 -6.30
C THR A 17 7.58 3.55 -6.14
N GLY A 18 6.95 2.73 -5.29
CA GLY A 18 5.55 2.82 -4.92
C GLY A 18 5.28 3.85 -3.82
N GLN A 19 4.00 4.04 -3.47
CA GLN A 19 3.60 4.91 -2.37
C GLN A 19 4.30 4.51 -1.07
N ASP A 20 4.10 3.28 -0.63
CA ASP A 20 4.59 2.81 0.66
C ASP A 20 6.12 2.71 0.68
N GLY A 21 6.71 2.28 -0.44
CA GLY A 21 8.16 2.18 -0.58
C GLY A 21 8.86 3.52 -0.43
N SER A 22 8.29 4.60 -0.96
CA SER A 22 8.87 5.94 -0.83
C SER A 22 8.76 6.50 0.59
N TYR A 23 7.60 6.36 1.24
CA TYR A 23 7.43 6.76 2.65
C TYR A 23 8.29 5.91 3.60
N LEU A 24 8.39 4.60 3.35
CA LEU A 24 9.22 3.73 4.16
C LEU A 24 10.71 4.06 4.01
N ALA A 25 11.17 4.33 2.78
CA ALA A 25 12.55 4.73 2.54
C ALA A 25 12.90 6.03 3.28
N GLU A 26 12.05 7.05 3.18
CA GLU A 26 12.21 8.30 3.92
C GLU A 26 12.23 8.05 5.44
N PHE A 27 11.29 7.28 5.96
CA PHE A 27 11.21 6.95 7.39
C PHE A 27 12.47 6.24 7.87
N LEU A 28 12.93 5.20 7.17
CA LEU A 28 14.11 4.42 7.56
C LEU A 28 15.40 5.24 7.50
N ILE A 29 15.57 6.07 6.48
CA ILE A 29 16.73 6.97 6.39
C ILE A 29 16.76 7.95 7.57
N ASN A 30 15.61 8.53 7.92
CA ASN A 30 15.50 9.49 9.02
C ASN A 30 15.82 8.87 10.39
N ILE A 31 15.69 7.56 10.56
CA ILE A 31 16.09 6.83 11.78
C ILE A 31 17.45 6.13 11.65
N GLY A 32 18.25 6.46 10.63
CA GLY A 32 19.65 6.10 10.51
C GLY A 32 19.96 4.80 9.76
N TYR A 33 19.01 4.27 8.98
CA TYR A 33 19.27 3.11 8.11
C TYR A 33 19.98 3.52 6.81
N VAL A 34 20.71 2.55 6.24
CA VAL A 34 21.07 2.56 4.82
C VAL A 34 19.99 1.76 4.07
N VAL A 35 19.32 2.41 3.14
CA VAL A 35 18.20 1.83 2.39
C VAL A 35 18.65 1.40 1.01
N HIS A 36 18.48 0.13 0.70
CA HIS A 36 18.65 -0.45 -0.63
C HIS A 36 17.28 -0.70 -1.24
N GLY A 37 16.99 -0.07 -2.37
CA GLY A 37 15.70 -0.21 -3.05
C GLY A 37 15.79 -1.01 -4.33
N ILE A 38 14.87 -1.95 -4.55
CA ILE A 38 14.73 -2.64 -5.82
C ILE A 38 13.72 -1.89 -6.69
N LYS A 39 14.17 -1.46 -7.88
CA LYS A 39 13.35 -0.85 -8.92
C LYS A 39 13.38 -1.65 -10.21
N ARG A 40 12.23 -1.78 -10.88
CA ARG A 40 12.15 -2.45 -12.18
C ARG A 40 12.73 -1.56 -13.29
N ARG A 41 13.35 -2.17 -14.28
CA ARG A 41 13.72 -1.45 -15.50
C ARG A 41 12.46 -1.18 -16.33
N SER A 42 12.22 0.07 -16.64
CA SER A 42 11.13 0.52 -17.51
C SER A 42 11.66 1.50 -18.55
N SER A 43 11.07 1.54 -19.73
CA SER A 43 11.34 2.57 -20.74
C SER A 43 10.71 3.92 -20.38
N GLN A 44 9.71 3.93 -19.51
CA GLN A 44 9.11 5.15 -18.97
C GLN A 44 9.64 5.44 -17.56
N LEU A 45 9.60 6.70 -17.16
CA LEU A 45 9.94 7.10 -15.80
C LEU A 45 8.94 6.49 -14.81
N ASN A 46 9.45 5.72 -13.86
CA ASN A 46 8.66 5.08 -12.81
C ASN A 46 9.21 5.38 -11.40
N THR A 47 10.09 6.38 -11.27
CA THR A 47 10.83 6.71 -10.04
C THR A 47 10.35 8.01 -9.40
N GLN A 48 9.42 8.74 -10.01
CA GLN A 48 8.99 10.09 -9.59
C GLN A 48 8.73 10.24 -8.08
N ARG A 49 8.22 9.19 -7.40
CA ARG A 49 7.95 9.22 -5.95
C ARG A 49 9.21 9.17 -5.10
N ILE A 50 10.33 8.71 -5.67
CA ILE A 50 11.59 8.51 -4.95
C ILE A 50 12.69 9.47 -5.43
N ASP A 51 12.49 10.19 -6.54
CA ASP A 51 13.54 11.03 -7.16
C ASP A 51 14.09 12.05 -6.17
N ALA A 52 13.24 12.80 -5.47
CA ALA A 52 13.67 13.78 -4.49
C ALA A 52 14.49 13.19 -3.33
N LEU A 53 14.13 11.98 -2.88
CA LEU A 53 14.91 11.25 -1.88
C LEU A 53 16.25 10.78 -2.45
N TYR A 54 16.24 10.28 -3.68
CA TYR A 54 17.44 9.81 -4.36
C TYR A 54 18.44 10.96 -4.57
N ASP A 55 17.99 12.10 -5.04
CA ASP A 55 18.83 13.29 -5.21
C ASP A 55 19.48 13.74 -3.89
N LYS A 56 18.74 13.62 -2.79
CA LYS A 56 19.20 14.03 -1.47
C LYS A 56 20.19 13.06 -0.82
N TYR A 57 20.00 11.75 -1.00
CA TYR A 57 20.68 10.73 -0.19
C TYR A 57 21.56 9.74 -0.97
N SER A 58 21.59 9.81 -2.31
CA SER A 58 22.41 8.89 -3.13
C SER A 58 23.92 9.13 -2.98
N GLU A 59 24.35 10.39 -2.96
CA GLU A 59 25.78 10.73 -2.82
C GLU A 59 26.34 10.30 -1.45
N SER A 60 25.57 10.37 -0.40
CA SER A 60 25.96 9.90 0.95
C SER A 60 25.97 8.37 1.08
N GLY A 61 25.41 7.66 0.10
CA GLY A 61 25.23 6.20 0.16
C GLY A 61 24.11 5.74 1.07
N GLN A 62 23.30 6.65 1.63
CA GLN A 62 22.15 6.28 2.48
C GLN A 62 20.97 5.71 1.68
N LEU A 63 20.89 6.02 0.37
CA LEU A 63 19.91 5.43 -0.53
C LEU A 63 20.61 4.86 -1.77
N VAL A 64 20.52 3.55 -1.94
CA VAL A 64 21.11 2.82 -3.06
C VAL A 64 20.01 2.11 -3.84
N LEU A 65 19.95 2.31 -5.16
CA LEU A 65 18.94 1.70 -6.01
C LEU A 65 19.55 0.57 -6.88
N HIS A 66 18.88 -0.59 -6.85
CA HIS A 66 19.24 -1.77 -7.64
C HIS A 66 18.18 -2.01 -8.72
N TYR A 67 18.61 -2.39 -9.92
CA TYR A 67 17.68 -2.93 -10.91
C TYR A 67 17.38 -4.38 -10.59
N GLY A 68 16.09 -4.71 -10.45
CA GLY A 68 15.64 -6.07 -10.18
C GLY A 68 14.13 -6.22 -10.41
N ASP A 69 13.71 -7.48 -10.50
CA ASP A 69 12.30 -7.85 -10.65
C ASP A 69 12.01 -9.07 -9.77
N LEU A 70 10.83 -9.13 -9.16
CA LEU A 70 10.39 -10.26 -8.34
C LEU A 70 10.20 -11.56 -9.17
N THR A 71 10.19 -11.44 -10.48
CA THR A 71 10.14 -12.59 -11.40
C THR A 71 11.53 -13.17 -11.72
N ASP A 72 12.63 -12.50 -11.32
CA ASP A 72 14.02 -12.93 -11.60
C ASP A 72 14.73 -13.43 -10.34
N SER A 73 14.66 -14.74 -10.11
CA SER A 73 15.28 -15.39 -8.93
C SER A 73 16.78 -15.15 -8.84
N THR A 74 17.50 -15.25 -9.96
CA THR A 74 18.96 -15.12 -10.01
C THR A 74 19.39 -13.70 -9.62
N ASN A 75 18.68 -12.70 -10.13
CA ASN A 75 18.94 -11.30 -9.80
C ASN A 75 18.66 -11.03 -8.32
N LEU A 76 17.55 -11.56 -7.76
CA LEU A 76 17.21 -11.39 -6.34
C LEU A 76 18.30 -12.00 -5.43
N VAL A 77 18.78 -13.22 -5.72
CA VAL A 77 19.88 -13.83 -4.97
C VAL A 77 21.13 -12.96 -5.01
N LYS A 78 21.51 -12.45 -6.20
CA LYS A 78 22.67 -11.56 -6.36
C LYS A 78 22.52 -10.29 -5.52
N ILE A 79 21.34 -9.65 -5.52
CA ILE A 79 21.10 -8.43 -4.73
C ILE A 79 21.17 -8.74 -3.23
N VAL A 80 20.52 -9.79 -2.76
CA VAL A 80 20.54 -10.20 -1.35
C VAL A 80 21.97 -10.53 -0.89
N GLN A 81 22.74 -11.25 -1.70
CA GLN A 81 24.14 -11.57 -1.42
C GLN A 81 25.03 -10.31 -1.33
N GLN A 82 24.79 -9.33 -2.21
CA GLN A 82 25.56 -8.08 -2.26
C GLN A 82 25.20 -7.18 -1.07
N VAL A 83 23.91 -7.03 -0.76
CA VAL A 83 23.41 -6.12 0.28
C VAL A 83 23.61 -6.71 1.67
N LYS A 84 23.37 -8.02 1.83
CA LYS A 84 23.30 -8.71 3.14
C LYS A 84 22.40 -7.91 4.12
N PRO A 85 21.11 -7.77 3.81
CA PRO A 85 20.23 -6.89 4.57
C PRO A 85 19.97 -7.42 5.99
N ASP A 86 19.90 -6.51 6.95
CA ASP A 86 19.40 -6.80 8.30
C ASP A 86 17.88 -6.94 8.29
N GLU A 87 17.20 -6.17 7.42
CA GLU A 87 15.75 -6.17 7.28
C GLU A 87 15.34 -6.14 5.81
N VAL A 88 14.33 -6.93 5.44
CA VAL A 88 13.74 -6.96 4.10
C VAL A 88 12.27 -6.59 4.19
N TYR A 89 11.87 -5.59 3.42
CA TYR A 89 10.48 -5.14 3.29
C TYR A 89 9.97 -5.46 1.89
N ASN A 90 9.15 -6.50 1.77
CA ASN A 90 8.58 -6.92 0.49
C ASN A 90 7.27 -6.19 0.22
N LEU A 91 7.36 -5.03 -0.46
CA LEU A 91 6.22 -4.19 -0.84
C LEU A 91 5.91 -4.27 -2.34
N GLY A 92 6.82 -4.86 -3.13
CA GLY A 92 6.64 -5.01 -4.58
C GLY A 92 5.47 -5.92 -4.93
N ALA A 93 4.55 -5.44 -5.77
CA ALA A 93 3.38 -6.19 -6.20
C ALA A 93 2.75 -5.60 -7.48
N GLN A 94 1.97 -6.43 -8.19
CA GLN A 94 0.89 -5.96 -9.04
C GLN A 94 -0.34 -5.73 -8.15
N SER A 95 -0.50 -4.52 -7.59
CA SER A 95 -1.47 -4.24 -6.53
C SER A 95 -2.85 -3.76 -7.00
N HIS A 96 -3.07 -3.65 -8.31
CA HIS A 96 -4.36 -3.21 -8.85
C HIS A 96 -5.32 -4.39 -9.02
N VAL A 97 -6.29 -4.50 -8.09
CA VAL A 97 -7.23 -5.64 -8.02
C VAL A 97 -7.96 -5.89 -9.33
N GLN A 98 -8.48 -4.82 -10.00
CA GLN A 98 -9.18 -4.99 -11.28
C GLN A 98 -8.27 -5.58 -12.36
N VAL A 99 -7.02 -5.11 -12.46
CA VAL A 99 -6.04 -5.62 -13.43
C VAL A 99 -5.71 -7.09 -13.20
N SER A 100 -5.80 -7.58 -11.95
CA SER A 100 -5.53 -9.00 -11.67
C SER A 100 -6.51 -9.95 -12.36
N PHE A 101 -7.73 -9.50 -12.70
CA PHE A 101 -8.68 -10.30 -13.49
C PHE A 101 -8.28 -10.38 -14.96
N GLU A 102 -7.57 -9.38 -15.48
CA GLU A 102 -7.07 -9.34 -16.85
C GLU A 102 -5.71 -10.01 -16.98
N MET A 103 -4.88 -9.98 -15.92
CA MET A 103 -3.51 -10.51 -15.90
C MET A 103 -3.29 -11.42 -14.67
N PRO A 104 -4.05 -12.52 -14.51
CA PRO A 104 -3.99 -13.35 -13.30
C PRO A 104 -2.65 -14.09 -13.16
N GLU A 105 -2.07 -14.58 -14.25
CA GLU A 105 -0.79 -15.29 -14.24
C GLU A 105 0.35 -14.37 -13.81
N TYR A 106 0.49 -13.20 -14.43
CA TYR A 106 1.49 -12.21 -14.04
C TYR A 106 1.33 -11.77 -12.59
N THR A 107 0.10 -11.51 -12.15
CA THR A 107 -0.20 -11.16 -10.76
C THR A 107 0.24 -12.25 -9.80
N SER A 108 -0.04 -13.52 -10.12
CA SER A 108 0.35 -14.67 -9.29
C SER A 108 1.87 -14.86 -9.26
N ASP A 109 2.54 -14.66 -10.37
CA ASP A 109 3.99 -14.81 -10.47
C ASP A 109 4.73 -13.70 -9.68
N VAL A 110 4.30 -12.45 -9.79
CA VAL A 110 4.90 -11.33 -9.04
C VAL A 110 4.56 -11.40 -7.55
N ASP A 111 3.28 -11.50 -7.22
CA ASP A 111 2.81 -11.30 -5.84
C ASP A 111 2.97 -12.56 -4.98
N GLY A 112 2.75 -13.74 -5.55
CA GLY A 112 2.90 -15.02 -4.88
C GLY A 112 4.31 -15.58 -5.01
N MET A 113 4.69 -15.96 -6.22
CA MET A 113 6.01 -16.57 -6.47
C MET A 113 7.16 -15.62 -6.20
N GLY A 114 6.98 -14.30 -6.42
CA GLY A 114 7.98 -13.30 -6.10
C GLY A 114 8.33 -13.27 -4.61
N THR A 115 7.34 -13.44 -3.73
CA THR A 115 7.57 -13.56 -2.29
C THR A 115 8.39 -14.82 -1.97
N LEU A 116 8.03 -15.95 -2.55
CA LEU A 116 8.79 -17.22 -2.37
C LEU A 116 10.24 -17.08 -2.86
N ARG A 117 10.45 -16.46 -4.04
CA ARG A 117 11.81 -16.23 -4.57
C ARG A 117 12.66 -15.39 -3.62
N LEU A 118 12.09 -14.39 -2.99
CA LEU A 118 12.81 -13.52 -2.07
C LEU A 118 13.15 -14.24 -0.75
N LEU A 119 12.22 -15.03 -0.20
CA LEU A 119 12.47 -15.89 0.95
C LEU A 119 13.59 -16.90 0.65
N GLU A 120 13.55 -17.56 -0.52
CA GLU A 120 14.62 -18.48 -0.95
C GLU A 120 15.95 -17.75 -1.18
N ALA A 121 15.93 -16.53 -1.72
CA ALA A 121 17.15 -15.75 -1.88
C ALA A 121 17.85 -15.49 -0.53
N ILE A 122 17.09 -15.17 0.52
CA ILE A 122 17.60 -15.00 1.88
C ILE A 122 18.20 -16.32 2.38
N ARG A 123 17.51 -17.45 2.20
CA ARG A 123 17.93 -18.78 2.64
C ARG A 123 19.17 -19.29 1.88
N ILE A 124 19.19 -19.13 0.55
CA ILE A 124 20.34 -19.48 -0.29
C ILE A 124 21.60 -18.70 0.11
N CYS A 125 21.43 -17.46 0.53
CA CYS A 125 22.55 -16.63 1.01
C CYS A 125 22.96 -16.95 2.46
N GLY A 126 22.32 -17.88 3.16
CA GLY A 126 22.62 -18.25 4.56
C GLY A 126 22.27 -17.15 5.56
N LEU A 127 21.26 -16.33 5.26
CA LEU A 127 20.85 -15.18 6.04
C LEU A 127 19.55 -15.40 6.84
N GLU A 128 18.98 -16.62 6.79
CA GLU A 128 17.69 -16.94 7.39
C GLU A 128 17.61 -16.73 8.91
N LYS A 129 18.74 -16.66 9.60
CA LYS A 129 18.82 -16.43 11.05
C LYS A 129 19.13 -14.98 11.43
N THR A 130 19.56 -14.16 10.49
CA THR A 130 20.03 -12.79 10.75
C THR A 130 19.15 -11.73 10.09
N THR A 131 18.51 -12.05 8.98
CA THR A 131 17.64 -11.12 8.26
C THR A 131 16.19 -11.23 8.76
N ARG A 132 15.59 -10.12 9.11
CA ARG A 132 14.16 -10.01 9.43
C ARG A 132 13.37 -9.67 8.18
N PHE A 133 12.26 -10.37 7.94
CA PHE A 133 11.47 -10.27 6.72
C PHE A 133 10.05 -9.78 7.01
N TYR A 134 9.65 -8.70 6.37
CA TYR A 134 8.29 -8.18 6.38
C TYR A 134 7.62 -8.41 5.02
N GLN A 135 6.41 -8.99 5.04
CA GLN A 135 5.53 -9.13 3.89
C GLN A 135 4.36 -8.16 3.96
N ALA A 136 4.23 -7.31 2.96
CA ALA A 136 3.00 -6.55 2.77
C ALA A 136 1.88 -7.49 2.31
N SER A 137 1.05 -7.89 3.25
CA SER A 137 -0.18 -8.61 3.00
C SER A 137 -1.34 -7.63 2.82
N THR A 138 -2.59 -8.08 2.80
CA THR A 138 -3.72 -7.24 2.38
C THR A 138 -5.02 -7.66 3.06
N SER A 139 -5.88 -6.70 3.39
CA SER A 139 -7.26 -6.95 3.83
C SER A 139 -8.13 -7.68 2.79
N GLU A 140 -7.72 -7.67 1.51
CA GLU A 140 -8.40 -8.43 0.45
C GLU A 140 -8.36 -9.96 0.67
N LEU A 141 -7.47 -10.47 1.56
CA LEU A 141 -7.49 -11.87 1.99
C LEU A 141 -8.84 -12.28 2.59
N PHE A 142 -9.46 -11.36 3.34
CA PHE A 142 -10.75 -11.60 3.98
C PHE A 142 -11.88 -11.71 2.95
N GLY A 143 -11.84 -10.94 1.87
CA GLY A 143 -12.69 -11.03 0.69
C GLY A 143 -14.18 -11.10 1.02
N LYS A 144 -14.80 -12.30 0.90
CA LYS A 144 -16.16 -12.53 1.37
C LYS A 144 -16.14 -12.70 2.90
N ILE A 145 -16.29 -11.59 3.60
CA ILE A 145 -16.14 -11.50 5.05
C ILE A 145 -16.98 -12.52 5.81
N ARG A 146 -16.44 -13.00 6.92
CA ARG A 146 -17.09 -13.97 7.82
C ARG A 146 -17.47 -13.35 9.17
N GLU A 147 -16.77 -12.29 9.57
CA GLU A 147 -17.04 -11.52 10.78
C GLU A 147 -16.63 -10.04 10.61
N ILE A 148 -17.13 -9.17 11.46
CA ILE A 148 -16.85 -7.73 11.49
C ILE A 148 -16.65 -7.32 12.96
N PRO A 149 -15.53 -6.63 13.29
CA PRO A 149 -14.35 -6.34 12.43
C PRO A 149 -13.50 -7.59 12.13
N GLN A 150 -12.66 -7.53 11.09
CA GLN A 150 -11.70 -8.57 10.75
C GLN A 150 -10.47 -8.48 11.62
N LYS A 151 -10.02 -9.62 12.14
CA LYS A 151 -8.81 -9.80 12.97
C LYS A 151 -7.93 -10.91 12.41
N ILE A 152 -6.77 -11.12 13.02
CA ILE A 152 -5.80 -12.11 12.51
C ILE A 152 -6.36 -13.53 12.42
N THR A 153 -7.30 -13.88 13.29
CA THR A 153 -7.96 -15.20 13.32
C THR A 153 -9.17 -15.33 12.38
N THR A 154 -9.58 -14.25 11.72
CA THR A 154 -10.69 -14.27 10.77
C THR A 154 -10.37 -15.14 9.56
N PRO A 155 -11.20 -16.12 9.20
CA PRO A 155 -10.95 -16.97 8.03
C PRO A 155 -10.87 -16.18 6.73
N PHE A 156 -9.87 -16.48 5.91
CA PHE A 156 -9.70 -15.88 4.59
C PHE A 156 -10.69 -16.46 3.57
N HIS A 157 -11.19 -15.60 2.68
CA HIS A 157 -12.04 -15.99 1.56
C HIS A 157 -11.81 -15.03 0.38
N PRO A 158 -10.63 -15.12 -0.30
CA PRO A 158 -10.25 -14.17 -1.33
C PRO A 158 -11.25 -14.12 -2.48
N ARG A 159 -11.40 -12.93 -3.09
CA ARG A 159 -12.38 -12.64 -4.15
C ARG A 159 -11.75 -12.10 -5.43
N SER A 160 -10.42 -12.22 -5.57
CA SER A 160 -9.70 -11.80 -6.77
C SER A 160 -8.43 -12.61 -6.97
N PRO A 161 -7.89 -12.71 -8.19
CA PRO A 161 -6.58 -13.31 -8.42
C PRO A 161 -5.46 -12.66 -7.61
N TYR A 162 -5.52 -11.33 -7.42
CA TYR A 162 -4.62 -10.59 -6.52
C TYR A 162 -4.68 -11.14 -5.08
N ALA A 163 -5.88 -11.25 -4.52
CA ALA A 163 -6.05 -11.73 -3.15
C ALA A 163 -5.59 -13.19 -2.99
N VAL A 164 -5.82 -14.06 -3.99
CA VAL A 164 -5.33 -15.45 -4.00
C VAL A 164 -3.80 -15.49 -4.03
N ALA A 165 -3.15 -14.67 -4.86
CA ALA A 165 -1.69 -14.58 -4.92
C ALA A 165 -1.09 -14.08 -3.58
N LYS A 166 -1.71 -13.07 -2.98
CA LYS A 166 -1.32 -12.57 -1.65
C LYS A 166 -1.57 -13.58 -0.53
N MET A 167 -2.60 -14.43 -0.64
CA MET A 167 -2.83 -15.52 0.30
C MET A 167 -1.75 -16.59 0.20
N PHE A 168 -1.31 -16.95 -1.00
CA PHE A 168 -0.15 -17.82 -1.19
C PHE A 168 1.09 -17.21 -0.51
N ALA A 169 1.39 -15.95 -0.77
CA ALA A 169 2.51 -15.24 -0.14
C ALA A 169 2.43 -15.25 1.39
N TYR A 170 1.24 -14.97 1.95
CA TYR A 170 0.99 -15.02 3.39
C TYR A 170 1.38 -16.36 4.00
N TRP A 171 0.89 -17.47 3.43
CA TRP A 171 1.16 -18.80 3.95
C TRP A 171 2.61 -19.26 3.71
N MET A 172 3.27 -18.79 2.65
CA MET A 172 4.70 -19.03 2.48
C MET A 172 5.51 -18.35 3.59
N VAL A 173 5.18 -17.12 4.00
CA VAL A 173 5.83 -16.44 5.11
C VAL A 173 5.64 -17.20 6.42
N VAL A 174 4.41 -17.64 6.73
CA VAL A 174 4.12 -18.47 7.91
C VAL A 174 4.94 -19.76 7.88
N ASN A 175 4.95 -20.47 6.74
CA ASN A 175 5.68 -21.72 6.57
C ASN A 175 7.20 -21.53 6.78
N TYR A 176 7.79 -20.47 6.21
CA TYR A 176 9.22 -20.20 6.36
C TYR A 176 9.61 -19.82 7.80
N ARG A 177 8.72 -19.12 8.49
CA ARG A 177 8.86 -18.85 9.94
C ARG A 177 8.88 -20.14 10.74
N GLU A 178 7.94 -21.05 10.51
CA GLU A 178 7.78 -22.28 11.27
C GLU A 178 8.83 -23.35 10.88
N ALA A 179 9.07 -23.56 9.59
CA ALA A 179 9.94 -24.63 9.10
C ALA A 179 11.43 -24.29 9.22
N TYR A 180 11.81 -23.04 8.98
CA TYR A 180 13.21 -22.62 8.96
C TYR A 180 13.59 -21.70 10.12
N GLY A 181 12.64 -21.31 10.97
CA GLY A 181 12.87 -20.39 12.08
C GLY A 181 13.35 -19.01 11.61
N MET A 182 12.87 -18.57 10.45
CA MET A 182 13.10 -17.21 9.98
C MET A 182 12.31 -16.21 10.81
N PHE A 183 12.89 -15.05 11.05
CA PHE A 183 12.09 -13.93 11.54
C PHE A 183 11.30 -13.35 10.36
N ALA A 184 10.10 -13.85 10.14
CA ALA A 184 9.26 -13.45 9.02
C ALA A 184 7.81 -13.19 9.48
N CYS A 185 7.24 -12.05 9.10
CA CYS A 185 5.91 -11.64 9.52
C CYS A 185 5.10 -11.01 8.38
N ASN A 186 3.76 -11.10 8.50
CA ASN A 186 2.81 -10.52 7.57
C ASN A 186 2.08 -9.33 8.22
N GLY A 187 2.11 -8.16 7.59
CA GLY A 187 1.19 -7.07 7.91
C GLY A 187 -0.06 -7.17 7.04
N ILE A 188 -1.20 -7.52 7.61
CA ILE A 188 -2.49 -7.49 6.90
C ILE A 188 -2.97 -6.05 6.85
N LEU A 189 -2.53 -5.34 5.82
CA LEU A 189 -2.80 -3.92 5.67
C LEU A 189 -4.21 -3.68 5.13
N PHE A 190 -4.96 -2.84 5.82
CA PHE A 190 -6.17 -2.25 5.28
C PHE A 190 -5.82 -1.10 4.34
N ASN A 191 -6.80 -0.53 3.65
CA ASN A 191 -6.53 0.47 2.64
C ASN A 191 -5.80 1.68 3.24
N HIS A 192 -4.72 2.09 2.63
CA HIS A 192 -3.95 3.25 3.08
C HIS A 192 -3.53 4.08 1.88
N GLU A 193 -3.71 5.36 2.03
CA GLU A 193 -3.73 6.31 0.96
C GLU A 193 -2.79 7.49 1.26
N SER A 194 -2.51 8.28 0.25
CA SER A 194 -1.75 9.52 0.37
C SER A 194 -1.76 10.29 -0.96
N PRO A 195 -1.17 11.49 -1.03
CA PRO A 195 -0.90 12.15 -2.30
C PRO A 195 -0.04 11.33 -3.29
N LEU A 196 0.69 10.33 -2.80
CA LEU A 196 1.51 9.44 -3.62
C LEU A 196 0.79 8.17 -4.09
N ARG A 197 -0.48 7.99 -3.75
CA ARG A 197 -1.29 6.85 -4.22
C ARG A 197 -1.30 6.79 -5.75
N GLY A 198 -1.32 5.61 -6.33
CA GLY A 198 -1.46 5.42 -7.77
C GLY A 198 -2.76 6.06 -8.31
N GLU A 199 -2.68 6.76 -9.42
CA GLU A 199 -3.77 7.60 -9.95
C GLU A 199 -5.02 6.84 -10.39
N THR A 200 -4.89 5.54 -10.66
CA THR A 200 -5.98 4.64 -11.07
C THR A 200 -6.77 4.07 -9.90
N PHE A 201 -6.27 4.21 -8.67
CA PHE A 201 -7.01 3.79 -7.46
C PHE A 201 -8.16 4.75 -7.15
N VAL A 202 -9.25 4.20 -6.61
CA VAL A 202 -10.52 4.92 -6.44
C VAL A 202 -10.36 6.24 -5.68
N THR A 203 -9.62 6.27 -4.60
CA THR A 203 -9.38 7.46 -3.77
C THR A 203 -8.68 8.56 -4.55
N ARG A 204 -7.57 8.21 -5.23
CA ARG A 204 -6.82 9.16 -6.06
C ARG A 204 -7.60 9.58 -7.31
N LYS A 205 -8.38 8.66 -7.88
CA LYS A 205 -9.31 9.00 -8.98
C LYS A 205 -10.34 10.03 -8.54
N ILE A 206 -10.83 9.96 -7.29
CA ILE A 206 -11.78 10.93 -6.73
C ILE A 206 -11.11 12.29 -6.56
N THR A 207 -10.00 12.37 -5.84
CA THR A 207 -9.34 13.64 -5.54
C THR A 207 -8.87 14.37 -6.79
N ARG A 208 -8.23 13.66 -7.74
CA ARG A 208 -7.82 14.22 -9.03
C ARG A 208 -9.00 14.63 -9.90
N GLY A 209 -10.02 13.76 -9.99
CA GLY A 209 -11.20 14.05 -10.81
C GLY A 209 -11.95 15.28 -10.34
N LEU A 210 -12.17 15.42 -9.03
CA LEU A 210 -12.87 16.56 -8.44
C LEU A 210 -12.01 17.83 -8.47
N ALA A 211 -10.69 17.75 -8.31
CA ALA A 211 -9.79 18.89 -8.52
C ALA A 211 -9.90 19.43 -9.96
N ARG A 212 -9.92 18.53 -10.96
CA ARG A 212 -10.09 18.90 -12.37
C ARG A 212 -11.50 19.46 -12.67
N VAL A 213 -12.55 18.93 -12.00
CA VAL A 213 -13.91 19.48 -12.09
C VAL A 213 -13.92 20.92 -11.56
N LYS A 214 -13.31 21.16 -10.40
CA LYS A 214 -13.22 22.51 -9.80
C LYS A 214 -12.55 23.52 -10.73
N LEU A 215 -11.52 23.08 -11.47
CA LEU A 215 -10.78 23.94 -12.41
C LEU A 215 -11.41 24.02 -13.81
N GLY A 216 -12.59 23.39 -14.03
CA GLY A 216 -13.25 23.35 -15.33
C GLY A 216 -12.55 22.48 -16.39
N LYS A 217 -11.54 21.68 -15.98
CA LYS A 217 -10.75 20.79 -16.86
C LYS A 217 -11.42 19.44 -17.10
N GLN A 218 -12.45 19.11 -16.33
CA GLN A 218 -13.23 17.87 -16.44
C GLN A 218 -14.70 18.16 -16.12
N LYS A 219 -15.63 17.64 -16.92
CA LYS A 219 -17.07 17.87 -16.71
C LYS A 219 -17.65 16.95 -15.62
N CYS A 220 -17.30 15.66 -15.63
CA CYS A 220 -17.89 14.68 -14.73
C CYS A 220 -16.89 13.61 -14.33
N LEU A 221 -16.92 13.22 -13.04
CA LEU A 221 -16.21 12.08 -12.48
C LEU A 221 -17.13 10.84 -12.53
N TYR A 222 -16.65 9.75 -13.16
CA TYR A 222 -17.38 8.48 -13.21
C TYR A 222 -16.77 7.45 -12.27
N LEU A 223 -17.60 6.89 -11.38
CA LEU A 223 -17.23 5.91 -10.38
C LEU A 223 -18.04 4.61 -10.53
N GLY A 224 -17.63 3.54 -9.85
CA GLY A 224 -18.38 2.29 -9.75
C GLY A 224 -19.32 2.30 -8.53
N ASN A 225 -19.21 1.25 -7.69
CA ASN A 225 -20.01 1.11 -6.48
C ASN A 225 -19.62 2.18 -5.44
N MET A 226 -20.52 3.13 -5.18
CA MET A 226 -20.30 4.20 -4.22
C MET A 226 -20.66 3.81 -2.77
N ASP A 227 -21.36 2.69 -2.59
CA ASP A 227 -21.75 2.22 -1.27
C ASP A 227 -20.72 1.26 -0.64
N ALA A 228 -19.72 0.82 -1.43
CA ALA A 228 -18.63 -0.01 -0.94
C ALA A 228 -17.87 0.71 0.19
N LYS A 229 -17.69 0.01 1.32
CA LYS A 229 -17.06 0.57 2.52
C LYS A 229 -15.65 0.03 2.70
N ARG A 230 -14.72 0.93 3.05
CA ARG A 230 -13.32 0.60 3.33
C ARG A 230 -12.85 1.32 4.60
N ASP A 231 -11.93 0.71 5.28
CA ASP A 231 -11.12 1.32 6.31
C ASP A 231 -9.92 1.97 5.62
N TRP A 232 -9.86 3.30 5.64
CA TRP A 232 -8.80 4.08 5.00
C TRP A 232 -7.94 4.80 6.02
N GLY A 233 -6.64 4.50 6.01
CA GLY A 233 -5.63 5.22 6.78
C GLY A 233 -4.61 5.95 5.90
N HIS A 234 -3.66 6.63 6.52
CA HIS A 234 -2.58 7.32 5.82
C HIS A 234 -1.34 6.40 5.70
N ALA A 235 -0.74 6.31 4.51
CA ALA A 235 0.41 5.45 4.25
C ALA A 235 1.61 5.74 5.17
N ARG A 236 1.81 6.99 5.59
CA ARG A 236 2.87 7.38 6.54
C ARG A 236 2.72 6.69 7.89
N ASP A 237 1.50 6.52 8.38
CA ASP A 237 1.24 5.81 9.63
C ASP A 237 1.51 4.30 9.48
N TYR A 238 1.18 3.74 8.30
CA TYR A 238 1.32 2.31 8.03
C TYR A 238 2.78 1.86 7.89
N VAL A 239 3.65 2.69 7.30
CA VAL A 239 5.08 2.33 7.20
C VAL A 239 5.76 2.28 8.56
N GLU A 240 5.32 3.06 9.54
CA GLU A 240 5.79 2.95 10.92
C GLU A 240 5.40 1.59 11.52
N ALA A 241 4.17 1.10 11.25
CA ALA A 241 3.76 -0.24 11.68
C ALA A 241 4.66 -1.33 11.08
N MET A 242 4.96 -1.24 9.77
CA MET A 242 5.84 -2.19 9.09
C MET A 242 7.20 -2.29 9.79
N TRP A 243 7.80 -1.16 10.13
CA TRP A 243 9.07 -1.12 10.86
C TRP A 243 8.92 -1.69 12.27
N LYS A 244 7.91 -1.29 13.04
CA LYS A 244 7.68 -1.78 14.40
C LYS A 244 7.52 -3.30 14.46
N MET A 245 6.86 -3.90 13.48
CA MET A 245 6.70 -5.36 13.38
C MET A 245 8.04 -6.09 13.28
N LEU A 246 9.04 -5.47 12.66
CA LEU A 246 10.39 -6.03 12.59
C LEU A 246 11.27 -5.70 13.81
N GLN A 247 10.78 -4.95 14.80
CA GLN A 247 11.54 -4.64 16.03
C GLN A 247 11.10 -5.50 17.22
N THR A 248 10.08 -6.34 17.09
CA THR A 248 9.63 -7.25 18.15
C THR A 248 10.64 -8.36 18.43
N GLU A 249 10.53 -9.02 19.58
CA GLU A 249 11.40 -10.16 19.94
C GLU A 249 11.06 -11.41 19.11
N THR A 250 9.78 -11.64 18.87
CA THR A 250 9.25 -12.79 18.12
C THR A 250 8.46 -12.33 16.91
N PRO A 251 8.55 -13.06 15.77
CA PRO A 251 7.79 -12.70 14.57
C PRO A 251 6.31 -13.06 14.75
N GLU A 252 5.43 -12.07 14.59
CA GLU A 252 3.98 -12.23 14.62
C GLU A 252 3.34 -11.50 13.43
N ASP A 253 2.14 -11.95 13.04
CA ASP A 253 1.36 -11.30 12.00
C ASP A 253 0.35 -10.32 12.63
N PHE A 254 0.11 -9.18 11.99
CA PHE A 254 -0.77 -8.14 12.54
C PHE A 254 -1.75 -7.60 11.51
N VAL A 255 -2.97 -7.30 11.97
CA VAL A 255 -3.91 -6.44 11.24
C VAL A 255 -3.53 -4.99 11.51
N ILE A 256 -3.33 -4.23 10.43
CA ILE A 256 -3.04 -2.78 10.49
C ILE A 256 -4.20 -2.04 9.81
N ALA A 257 -4.96 -1.32 10.62
CA ALA A 257 -6.21 -0.67 10.23
C ALA A 257 -6.50 0.54 11.11
N THR A 258 -7.40 1.42 10.68
CA THR A 258 -7.85 2.54 11.52
C THR A 258 -8.97 2.16 12.49
N GLY A 259 -9.69 1.07 12.21
CA GLY A 259 -10.87 0.65 12.97
C GLY A 259 -12.14 1.44 12.64
N VAL A 260 -12.09 2.29 11.60
CA VAL A 260 -13.24 3.05 11.13
C VAL A 260 -13.39 2.90 9.62
N GLN A 261 -14.60 2.65 9.15
CA GLN A 261 -14.86 2.52 7.72
C GLN A 261 -15.74 3.65 7.19
N TYR A 262 -15.49 4.01 5.95
CA TYR A 262 -16.25 4.99 5.18
C TYR A 262 -16.63 4.43 3.83
N SER A 263 -17.72 4.92 3.24
CA SER A 263 -18.12 4.57 1.88
C SER A 263 -17.31 5.39 0.85
N VAL A 264 -17.30 4.91 -0.39
CA VAL A 264 -16.76 5.68 -1.52
C VAL A 264 -17.48 7.03 -1.65
N LYS A 265 -18.79 7.04 -1.34
CA LYS A 265 -19.59 8.28 -1.32
C LYS A 265 -19.09 9.26 -0.25
N ASP A 266 -18.81 8.78 0.98
CA ASP A 266 -18.26 9.62 2.05
C ASP A 266 -16.92 10.24 1.64
N PHE A 267 -16.10 9.48 0.89
CA PHE A 267 -14.83 9.98 0.36
C PHE A 267 -15.04 11.11 -0.67
N VAL A 268 -16.04 10.98 -1.53
CA VAL A 268 -16.44 12.05 -2.47
C VAL A 268 -16.92 13.28 -1.71
N ASP A 269 -17.78 13.12 -0.72
CA ASP A 269 -18.35 14.21 0.06
C ASP A 269 -17.24 14.99 0.80
N GLU A 270 -16.32 14.30 1.45
CA GLU A 270 -15.21 14.95 2.17
C GLU A 270 -14.22 15.61 1.18
N THR A 271 -14.00 15.02 -0.01
CA THR A 271 -13.20 15.66 -1.06
C THR A 271 -13.87 16.95 -1.57
N CYS A 272 -15.17 16.91 -1.81
CA CYS A 272 -15.94 18.08 -2.23
C CYS A 272 -15.88 19.19 -1.18
N LYS A 273 -16.00 18.84 0.09
CA LYS A 273 -15.85 19.78 1.22
C LYS A 273 -14.45 20.40 1.25
N ALA A 274 -13.39 19.59 1.12
CA ALA A 274 -12.01 20.07 1.10
C ALA A 274 -11.72 21.02 -0.06
N LEU A 275 -12.36 20.79 -1.21
CA LEU A 275 -12.23 21.61 -2.41
C LEU A 275 -13.22 22.79 -2.47
N GLY A 276 -14.19 22.91 -1.55
CA GLY A 276 -15.24 23.92 -1.61
C GLY A 276 -16.16 23.75 -2.81
N LEU A 277 -16.46 22.49 -3.20
CA LEU A 277 -17.42 22.13 -4.23
C LEU A 277 -18.75 21.76 -3.57
N PRO A 278 -19.81 22.54 -3.71
CA PRO A 278 -21.12 22.13 -3.17
C PRO A 278 -21.67 20.95 -3.95
N ILE A 279 -22.13 19.91 -3.24
CA ILE A 279 -22.69 18.71 -3.83
C ILE A 279 -24.03 18.34 -3.22
N GLU A 280 -25.00 17.98 -4.07
CA GLU A 280 -26.28 17.41 -3.71
C GLU A 280 -26.47 16.07 -4.43
N TRP A 281 -26.83 15.01 -3.69
CA TRP A 281 -27.02 13.70 -4.26
C TRP A 281 -28.46 13.46 -4.73
N GLN A 282 -28.60 12.85 -5.91
CA GLN A 282 -29.89 12.41 -6.44
C GLN A 282 -29.84 10.94 -6.87
N GLY A 283 -31.00 10.24 -6.71
CA GLY A 283 -31.13 8.83 -7.01
C GLY A 283 -30.57 7.90 -5.94
N LYS A 284 -31.05 6.65 -5.92
CA LYS A 284 -30.54 5.60 -5.01
C LYS A 284 -29.56 4.68 -5.74
N ALA A 285 -30.03 3.93 -6.72
CA ALA A 285 -29.23 2.92 -7.43
C ALA A 285 -28.28 3.50 -8.52
N LYS A 286 -28.63 4.66 -9.07
CA LYS A 286 -27.80 5.44 -10.03
C LYS A 286 -27.57 6.81 -9.42
N ALA A 287 -26.95 6.83 -8.24
CA ALA A 287 -26.67 8.08 -7.56
C ALA A 287 -25.81 9.00 -8.42
N CYS A 288 -26.20 10.26 -8.54
CA CYS A 288 -25.39 11.29 -9.14
C CYS A 288 -25.26 12.48 -8.20
N GLY A 289 -24.05 13.05 -8.17
CA GLY A 289 -23.75 14.29 -7.44
C GLY A 289 -23.81 15.46 -8.39
N ARG A 290 -24.57 16.48 -8.02
CA ARG A 290 -24.71 17.70 -8.81
C ARG A 290 -24.43 18.96 -7.99
N ASN A 291 -24.09 20.02 -8.66
CA ASN A 291 -24.00 21.34 -8.07
C ASN A 291 -25.43 21.87 -7.79
N PRO A 292 -25.77 22.18 -6.52
CA PRO A 292 -27.13 22.64 -6.20
C PRO A 292 -27.50 23.99 -6.82
N SER A 293 -26.51 24.82 -7.18
CA SER A 293 -26.72 26.14 -7.74
C SER A 293 -26.93 26.12 -9.28
N THR A 294 -26.20 25.25 -9.97
CA THR A 294 -26.26 25.16 -11.46
C THR A 294 -27.08 23.98 -11.95
N GLY A 295 -27.31 22.96 -11.12
CA GLY A 295 -27.95 21.72 -11.48
C GLY A 295 -27.06 20.75 -12.28
N GLU A 296 -25.83 21.15 -12.61
CA GLU A 296 -24.89 20.32 -13.39
C GLU A 296 -24.45 19.08 -12.62
N VAL A 297 -24.51 17.91 -13.27
CA VAL A 297 -24.01 16.66 -12.72
C VAL A 297 -22.50 16.57 -12.96
N PHE A 298 -21.75 16.45 -11.89
CA PHE A 298 -20.29 16.31 -11.95
C PHE A 298 -19.73 15.04 -11.29
N VAL A 299 -20.59 14.22 -10.66
CA VAL A 299 -20.27 12.85 -10.22
C VAL A 299 -21.37 11.91 -10.68
N ALA A 300 -21.04 10.78 -11.28
CA ALA A 300 -22.02 9.80 -11.73
C ALA A 300 -21.49 8.36 -11.61
N VAL A 301 -22.42 7.41 -11.44
CA VAL A 301 -22.10 5.98 -11.49
C VAL A 301 -22.00 5.51 -12.94
N ASN A 302 -20.97 4.74 -13.26
CA ASN A 302 -20.82 4.06 -14.53
C ASN A 302 -20.55 2.56 -14.29
N PRO A 303 -21.44 1.67 -14.79
CA PRO A 303 -21.32 0.21 -14.59
C PRO A 303 -19.98 -0.40 -15.05
N ARG A 304 -19.28 0.25 -15.98
CA ARG A 304 -17.95 -0.17 -16.45
C ARG A 304 -16.92 -0.32 -15.33
N TYR A 305 -17.13 0.40 -14.23
CA TYR A 305 -16.20 0.40 -13.08
C TYR A 305 -16.61 -0.56 -11.96
N TYR A 306 -17.62 -1.41 -12.18
CA TYR A 306 -17.94 -2.49 -11.24
C TYR A 306 -16.96 -3.65 -11.42
N ARG A 307 -16.55 -4.26 -10.29
CA ARG A 307 -15.68 -5.44 -10.33
C ARG A 307 -16.50 -6.70 -10.60
N PRO A 308 -15.92 -7.74 -11.24
CA PRO A 308 -16.60 -9.03 -11.43
C PRO A 308 -17.02 -9.71 -10.12
N ALA A 309 -16.23 -9.50 -9.06
CA ALA A 309 -16.53 -9.96 -7.70
C ALA A 309 -16.22 -8.80 -6.73
N GLU A 310 -17.26 -8.19 -6.20
CA GLU A 310 -17.11 -7.05 -5.30
C GLU A 310 -16.90 -7.52 -3.85
N VAL A 311 -16.13 -6.73 -3.12
CA VAL A 311 -15.99 -6.78 -1.66
C VAL A 311 -16.76 -5.59 -1.10
N GLU A 312 -17.88 -5.86 -0.43
CA GLU A 312 -18.82 -4.81 0.00
C GLU A 312 -18.28 -3.98 1.16
N THR A 313 -17.62 -4.63 2.13
CA THR A 313 -17.14 -3.98 3.34
C THR A 313 -15.88 -4.63 3.87
N LEU A 314 -14.95 -3.80 4.37
CA LEU A 314 -13.75 -4.20 5.11
C LEU A 314 -13.57 -3.25 6.28
N LEU A 315 -13.45 -3.82 7.50
CA LEU A 315 -13.23 -3.09 8.75
C LEU A 315 -12.24 -3.89 9.60
N GLY A 316 -11.06 -3.34 9.85
CA GLY A 316 -9.99 -4.03 10.58
C GLY A 316 -10.06 -3.83 12.08
N ASP A 317 -9.66 -4.87 12.83
CA ASP A 317 -9.39 -4.80 14.26
C ASP A 317 -7.87 -4.75 14.49
N ALA A 318 -7.36 -3.56 14.79
CA ALA A 318 -5.94 -3.32 15.04
C ALA A 318 -5.59 -3.36 16.54
N THR A 319 -6.42 -3.95 17.39
CA THR A 319 -6.19 -4.02 18.84
C THR A 319 -4.84 -4.64 19.17
N GLU A 320 -4.46 -5.75 18.53
CA GLU A 320 -3.17 -6.40 18.77
C GLU A 320 -1.99 -5.51 18.35
N ALA A 321 -2.11 -4.78 17.24
CA ALA A 321 -1.08 -3.84 16.83
C ALA A 321 -0.91 -2.70 17.84
N LYS A 322 -2.00 -2.21 18.42
CA LYS A 322 -1.96 -1.20 19.48
C LYS A 322 -1.28 -1.74 20.74
N GLU A 323 -1.68 -2.93 21.20
CA GLU A 323 -1.21 -3.50 22.47
C GLU A 323 0.25 -3.96 22.38
N LYS A 324 0.63 -4.68 21.32
CA LYS A 324 1.95 -5.30 21.19
C LYS A 324 3.00 -4.41 20.53
N LEU A 325 2.59 -3.55 19.56
CA LEU A 325 3.50 -2.67 18.83
C LEU A 325 3.47 -1.22 19.36
N GLY A 326 2.48 -0.86 20.20
CA GLY A 326 2.22 0.53 20.57
C GLY A 326 1.90 1.39 19.34
N TRP A 327 1.28 0.78 18.30
CA TRP A 327 0.94 1.48 17.07
C TRP A 327 -0.53 1.90 17.05
N THR A 328 -0.77 3.15 16.67
CA THR A 328 -2.12 3.68 16.39
C THR A 328 -2.04 4.61 15.20
N PRO A 329 -3.07 4.67 14.35
CA PRO A 329 -3.14 5.66 13.27
C PRO A 329 -3.21 7.07 13.88
N ARG A 330 -2.48 8.02 13.29
CA ARG A 330 -2.42 9.41 13.75
C ARG A 330 -3.24 10.35 12.87
N THR A 331 -3.35 10.00 11.60
CA THR A 331 -4.03 10.82 10.59
C THR A 331 -5.50 10.44 10.52
N SER A 332 -6.39 11.37 10.75
CA SER A 332 -7.83 11.18 10.59
C SER A 332 -8.24 11.07 9.12
N PHE A 333 -9.41 10.50 8.86
CA PHE A 333 -9.97 10.41 7.52
C PHE A 333 -10.09 11.78 6.82
N SER A 334 -10.59 12.78 7.52
CA SER A 334 -10.75 14.13 6.96
C SER A 334 -9.41 14.79 6.65
N GLU A 335 -8.38 14.61 7.49
CA GLU A 335 -7.02 15.12 7.22
C GLU A 335 -6.41 14.43 5.99
N LEU A 336 -6.52 13.11 5.90
CA LEU A 336 -6.06 12.34 4.74
C LEU A 336 -6.71 12.83 3.45
N VAL A 337 -8.04 12.92 3.41
CA VAL A 337 -8.77 13.34 2.21
C VAL A 337 -8.41 14.77 1.83
N ARG A 338 -8.29 15.65 2.81
CA ARG A 338 -7.89 17.05 2.59
C ARG A 338 -6.49 17.17 2.01
N GLU A 339 -5.51 16.45 2.57
CA GLU A 339 -4.13 16.43 2.07
C GLU A 339 -4.10 15.98 0.60
N MET A 340 -4.77 14.87 0.28
CA MET A 340 -4.85 14.36 -1.08
C MET A 340 -5.54 15.34 -2.04
N ALA A 341 -6.67 15.91 -1.64
CA ALA A 341 -7.45 16.79 -2.48
C ALA A 341 -6.70 18.10 -2.81
N LEU A 342 -6.03 18.69 -1.82
CA LEU A 342 -5.27 19.93 -2.03
C LEU A 342 -4.00 19.69 -2.87
N SER A 343 -3.31 18.59 -2.65
CA SER A 343 -2.17 18.17 -3.48
C SER A 343 -2.57 17.96 -4.95
N ASP A 344 -3.71 17.32 -5.19
CA ASP A 344 -4.20 17.12 -6.55
C ASP A 344 -4.74 18.41 -7.19
N LEU A 345 -5.29 19.32 -6.41
CA LEU A 345 -5.69 20.65 -6.90
C LEU A 345 -4.48 21.46 -7.36
N GLU A 346 -3.41 21.47 -6.54
CA GLU A 346 -2.14 22.12 -6.90
C GLU A 346 -1.56 21.52 -8.17
N SER A 347 -1.50 20.19 -8.26
CA SER A 347 -0.98 19.48 -9.45
C SER A 347 -1.81 19.80 -10.69
N ALA A 348 -3.14 19.72 -10.58
CA ALA A 348 -4.04 20.02 -11.68
C ALA A 348 -3.99 21.50 -12.13
N SER A 349 -3.62 22.42 -11.24
CA SER A 349 -3.49 23.85 -11.60
C SER A 349 -2.27 24.12 -12.50
N LYS A 350 -1.25 23.25 -12.44
CA LYS A 350 -0.02 23.32 -13.23
C LYS A 350 -0.10 22.63 -14.60
N GLU A 351 -1.13 21.80 -14.83
CA GLU A 351 -1.44 21.17 -16.14
C GLU A 351 -2.06 22.21 -17.10
#